data_5cde25bd2861d654fef69760464d06f0
#
_entry.id   5cde25bd2861d654fef69760464d06f0
#
_cell.length_a   1.000
_cell.length_b   1.000
_cell.length_c   1.000
_cell.angle_alpha   90.00
_cell.angle_beta   90.00
_cell.angle_gamma   90.00
#
_symmetry.space_group_name_H-M   'P 1'
#
loop_
_entity.id
_entity.type
_entity.pdbx_description
1 polymer ?
#
loop_
_entity_poly.entity_id
_entity_poly.type
_entity_poly.pdbx_seq_one_letter_code
_entity_poly.pdbx_strand_id
1 'polypeptide(L)'
;MRNPALMARYHNLPQQTAKAIADGWYYSGDVMRRDENGFVFFVGRADDMFQCGGENVYPGEVEKLLGRHPDVAQVCVVPVQDEIKYQLPVAFVVPKPGATPSEDALRRFALDNGPAYAHPRAVWFVDELPLAGTNKIDRKALVDRAAASYARENGRRV
;
A
#
# COMPACT_ATOMS: atom_id res chain seq x y z
N MET A 1 -9.92 -10.47 16.40
CA MET A 1 -11.25 -11.12 16.28
C MET A 1 -11.29 -12.33 17.20
N ARG A 2 -12.48 -12.70 17.68
CA ARG A 2 -12.69 -13.89 18.51
C ARG A 2 -13.86 -14.69 17.91
N ASN A 3 -13.65 -16.00 17.69
CA ASN A 3 -14.63 -16.85 17.01
C ASN A 3 -14.42 -18.30 17.46
N PRO A 4 -15.47 -19.11 17.70
CA PRO A 4 -15.37 -20.54 18.04
C PRO A 4 -14.61 -21.38 17.00
N ALA A 5 -14.63 -20.96 15.72
CA ALA A 5 -13.90 -21.61 14.63
C ALA A 5 -12.48 -21.06 14.40
N LEU A 6 -11.93 -20.33 15.38
CA LEU A 6 -10.57 -19.84 15.29
C LEU A 6 -9.58 -21.01 15.16
N MET A 7 -8.59 -20.87 14.27
CA MET A 7 -7.52 -21.87 14.16
C MET A 7 -6.82 -22.08 15.50
N ALA A 8 -6.45 -23.31 15.79
CA ALA A 8 -5.71 -23.63 17.02
C ALA A 8 -4.28 -23.07 16.97
N ARG A 9 -3.61 -23.16 15.81
CA ARG A 9 -2.21 -22.74 15.61
C ARG A 9 -1.80 -22.77 14.15
N TYR A 10 -0.70 -22.10 13.83
CA TYR A 10 0.06 -22.35 12.60
C TYR A 10 0.89 -23.63 12.78
N HIS A 11 0.87 -24.51 11.78
CA HIS A 11 1.59 -25.78 11.84
C HIS A 11 3.10 -25.56 11.91
N ASN A 12 3.74 -26.14 12.93
CA ASN A 12 5.19 -26.04 13.21
C ASN A 12 5.75 -24.60 13.30
N LEU A 13 4.88 -23.58 13.60
CA LEU A 13 5.26 -22.18 13.70
C LEU A 13 4.78 -21.57 15.05
N PRO A 14 5.38 -22.00 16.20
CA PRO A 14 4.90 -21.57 17.52
C PRO A 14 5.06 -20.07 17.77
N GLN A 15 6.14 -19.46 17.30
CA GLN A 15 6.36 -18.00 17.44
C GLN A 15 5.35 -17.20 16.63
N GLN A 16 5.01 -17.64 15.44
CA GLN A 16 4.01 -16.98 14.58
C GLN A 16 2.60 -17.16 15.18
N THR A 17 2.32 -18.32 15.77
CA THR A 17 1.08 -18.57 16.49
C THR A 17 0.94 -17.62 17.68
N ALA A 18 1.99 -17.47 18.52
CA ALA A 18 1.97 -16.59 19.68
C ALA A 18 1.80 -15.10 19.32
N LYS A 19 2.31 -14.67 18.15
CA LYS A 19 2.08 -13.30 17.65
C LYS A 19 0.64 -13.09 17.17
N ALA A 20 0.05 -14.11 16.56
CA ALA A 20 -1.27 -14.00 15.94
C ALA A 20 -2.41 -14.30 16.91
N ILE A 21 -2.18 -15.12 17.95
CA ILE A 21 -3.21 -15.52 18.91
C ILE A 21 -2.71 -15.22 20.32
N ALA A 22 -3.37 -14.27 20.99
CA ALA A 22 -3.11 -13.93 22.38
C ALA A 22 -4.45 -13.76 23.11
N ASP A 23 -4.55 -14.29 24.34
CA ASP A 23 -5.72 -14.20 25.23
C ASP A 23 -7.06 -14.62 24.57
N GLY A 24 -6.99 -15.60 23.65
CA GLY A 24 -8.17 -16.08 22.87
C GLY A 24 -8.63 -15.13 21.76
N TRP A 25 -7.81 -14.12 21.43
CA TRP A 25 -8.02 -13.22 20.32
C TRP A 25 -7.05 -13.51 19.18
N TYR A 26 -7.57 -13.48 17.95
CA TYR A 26 -6.77 -13.49 16.73
C TYR A 26 -6.51 -12.07 16.23
N TYR A 27 -5.25 -11.73 16.10
CA TYR A 27 -4.74 -10.47 15.56
C TYR A 27 -4.38 -10.70 14.09
N SER A 28 -5.26 -10.26 13.19
CA SER A 28 -5.07 -10.47 11.73
C SER A 28 -3.99 -9.57 11.13
N GLY A 29 -3.61 -8.50 11.82
CA GLY A 29 -2.77 -7.43 11.30
C GLY A 29 -3.53 -6.47 10.37
N ASP A 30 -4.85 -6.64 10.25
CA ASP A 30 -5.68 -5.73 9.48
C ASP A 30 -6.11 -4.53 10.33
N VAL A 31 -6.05 -3.34 9.75
CA VAL A 31 -6.58 -2.10 10.32
C VAL A 31 -7.99 -1.88 9.77
N MET A 32 -8.93 -1.70 10.70
CA MET A 32 -10.33 -1.53 10.39
C MET A 32 -10.85 -0.22 10.99
N ARG A 33 -11.76 0.44 10.30
CA ARG A 33 -12.54 1.57 10.82
C ARG A 33 -13.97 1.12 11.04
N ARG A 34 -14.52 1.46 12.21
CA ARG A 34 -15.94 1.24 12.52
C ARG A 34 -16.68 2.56 12.44
N ASP A 35 -17.84 2.58 11.76
CA ASP A 35 -18.71 3.75 11.73
C ASP A 35 -19.67 3.78 12.93
N GLU A 36 -20.48 4.83 13.01
CA GLU A 36 -21.50 5.04 14.05
C GLU A 36 -22.61 3.98 14.05
N ASN A 37 -22.88 3.37 12.91
CA ASN A 37 -23.88 2.29 12.74
C ASN A 37 -23.28 0.92 13.07
N GLY A 38 -21.97 0.84 13.37
CA GLY A 38 -21.28 -0.39 13.72
C GLY A 38 -20.72 -1.18 12.54
N PHE A 39 -20.83 -0.68 11.29
CA PHE A 39 -20.22 -1.31 10.13
C PHE A 39 -18.71 -1.16 10.18
N VAL A 40 -18.02 -2.22 9.79
CA VAL A 40 -16.55 -2.30 9.81
C VAL A 40 -16.02 -2.24 8.39
N PHE A 41 -15.12 -1.29 8.14
CA PHE A 41 -14.47 -1.04 6.86
C PHE A 41 -13.00 -1.35 6.94
N PHE A 42 -12.48 -2.12 5.99
CA PHE A 42 -11.05 -2.37 5.87
C PHE A 42 -10.33 -1.09 5.41
N VAL A 43 -9.30 -0.70 6.15
CA VAL A 43 -8.43 0.46 5.86
C VAL A 43 -7.15 -0.01 5.19
N GLY A 44 -6.49 -1.02 5.76
CA GLY A 44 -5.23 -1.53 5.25
C GLY A 44 -4.61 -2.56 6.19
N ARG A 45 -3.37 -2.92 5.91
CA ARG A 45 -2.54 -3.75 6.78
C ARG A 45 -1.73 -2.85 7.71
N ALA A 46 -1.57 -3.27 8.97
CA ALA A 46 -0.75 -2.54 9.94
C ALA A 46 0.74 -2.57 9.56
N ASP A 47 1.18 -3.68 8.98
CA ASP A 47 2.55 -3.93 8.53
C ASP A 47 2.90 -3.25 7.18
N ASP A 48 1.90 -2.85 6.39
CA ASP A 48 2.10 -2.08 5.15
C ASP A 48 2.07 -0.56 5.37
N MET A 49 1.58 -0.11 6.54
CA MET A 49 1.49 1.31 6.89
C MET A 49 2.90 1.92 7.02
N PHE A 50 3.06 3.13 6.51
CA PHE A 50 4.28 3.92 6.67
C PHE A 50 3.96 5.38 7.00
N GLN A 51 4.99 6.13 7.44
CA GLN A 51 4.82 7.54 7.83
C GLN A 51 5.38 8.48 6.77
N CYS A 52 4.56 9.49 6.39
CA CYS A 52 4.95 10.58 5.51
C CYS A 52 4.73 11.91 6.21
N GLY A 53 5.81 12.58 6.62
CA GLY A 53 5.72 13.88 7.29
C GLY A 53 4.94 13.84 8.61
N GLY A 54 5.02 12.74 9.37
CA GLY A 54 4.31 12.54 10.63
C GLY A 54 2.90 11.93 10.49
N GLU A 55 2.39 11.82 9.28
CA GLU A 55 1.07 11.24 9.01
C GLU A 55 1.17 9.76 8.61
N ASN A 56 0.22 8.96 9.06
CA ASN A 56 0.16 7.54 8.70
C ASN A 56 -0.47 7.36 7.32
N VAL A 57 0.28 6.78 6.40
CA VAL A 57 -0.20 6.43 5.05
C VAL A 57 -0.50 4.94 5.00
N TYR A 58 -1.73 4.60 4.64
CA TYR A 58 -2.16 3.24 4.34
C TYR A 58 -2.16 3.05 2.82
N PRO A 59 -1.24 2.29 2.24
CA PRO A 59 -1.13 2.11 0.79
C PRO A 59 -2.44 1.73 0.12
N GLY A 60 -3.21 0.84 0.75
CA GLY A 60 -4.50 0.39 0.23
C GLY A 60 -5.54 1.50 0.03
N GLU A 61 -5.52 2.56 0.85
CA GLU A 61 -6.41 3.72 0.66
C GLU A 61 -6.01 4.53 -0.57
N VAL A 62 -4.72 4.73 -0.77
CA VAL A 62 -4.18 5.45 -1.95
C VAL A 62 -4.41 4.63 -3.22
N GLU A 63 -4.22 3.32 -3.15
CA GLU A 63 -4.50 2.38 -4.25
C GLU A 63 -5.98 2.41 -4.64
N LYS A 64 -6.87 2.35 -3.65
CA LYS A 64 -8.33 2.47 -3.86
C LYS A 64 -8.70 3.81 -4.49
N LEU A 65 -8.03 4.89 -4.08
CA LEU A 65 -8.23 6.22 -4.66
C LEU A 65 -7.80 6.25 -6.13
N LEU A 66 -6.56 5.87 -6.44
CA LEU A 66 -6.02 5.86 -7.79
C LEU A 66 -6.75 4.88 -8.72
N GLY A 67 -7.21 3.74 -8.18
CA GLY A 67 -8.00 2.75 -8.92
C GLY A 67 -9.37 3.27 -9.42
N ARG A 68 -9.83 4.43 -8.92
CA ARG A 68 -11.04 5.11 -9.46
C ARG A 68 -10.76 5.93 -10.71
N HIS A 69 -9.47 6.17 -11.03
CA HIS A 69 -9.13 6.87 -12.27
C HIS A 69 -9.49 5.99 -13.50
N PRO A 70 -10.14 6.57 -14.53
CA PRO A 70 -10.65 5.80 -15.67
C PRO A 70 -9.57 4.99 -16.40
N ASP A 71 -8.33 5.47 -16.42
CA ASP A 71 -7.22 4.88 -17.15
C ASP A 71 -6.39 3.86 -16.35
N VAL A 72 -6.68 3.67 -15.07
CA VAL A 72 -5.94 2.75 -14.20
C VAL A 72 -6.58 1.37 -14.19
N ALA A 73 -5.81 0.33 -14.55
CA ALA A 73 -6.23 -1.06 -14.42
C ALA A 73 -5.82 -1.64 -13.07
N GLN A 74 -4.55 -1.45 -12.69
CA GLN A 74 -4.01 -1.89 -11.40
C GLN A 74 -3.06 -0.84 -10.86
N VAL A 75 -2.92 -0.79 -9.55
CA VAL A 75 -1.99 0.12 -8.88
C VAL A 75 -1.47 -0.53 -7.59
N CYS A 76 -0.20 -0.31 -7.31
CA CYS A 76 0.42 -0.66 -6.04
C CYS A 76 1.22 0.55 -5.54
N VAL A 77 1.00 0.93 -4.29
CA VAL A 77 1.66 2.06 -3.63
C VAL A 77 2.65 1.51 -2.60
N VAL A 78 3.88 2.01 -2.67
CA VAL A 78 4.97 1.62 -1.76
C VAL A 78 5.71 2.85 -1.26
N PRO A 79 6.41 2.77 -0.11
CA PRO A 79 7.24 3.86 0.36
C PRO A 79 8.61 3.91 -0.35
N VAL A 80 9.16 5.12 -0.49
CA VAL A 80 10.59 5.36 -0.70
C VAL A 80 11.13 6.21 0.44
N GLN A 81 12.41 6.05 0.77
CA GLN A 81 13.04 6.84 1.83
C GLN A 81 13.24 8.29 1.39
N ASP A 82 13.02 9.22 2.32
CA ASP A 82 13.17 10.65 2.15
C ASP A 82 13.80 11.27 3.41
N GLU A 83 14.78 12.16 3.24
CA GLU A 83 15.54 12.74 4.34
C GLU A 83 14.70 13.66 5.24
N ILE A 84 13.65 14.29 4.69
CA ILE A 84 12.85 15.30 5.39
C ILE A 84 11.56 14.67 5.96
N LYS A 85 10.90 13.83 5.16
CA LYS A 85 9.58 13.27 5.50
C LYS A 85 9.63 11.81 5.93
N TYR A 86 10.81 11.25 6.12
CA TYR A 86 11.10 9.84 6.39
C TYR A 86 10.76 8.93 5.22
N GLN A 87 9.50 8.93 4.79
CA GLN A 87 9.04 8.13 3.67
C GLN A 87 8.05 8.93 2.81
N LEU A 88 8.08 8.66 1.51
CA LEU A 88 7.16 9.25 0.55
C LEU A 88 6.42 8.14 -0.18
N PRO A 89 5.10 8.30 -0.42
CA PRO A 89 4.35 7.38 -1.26
C PRO A 89 4.77 7.51 -2.72
N VAL A 90 4.96 6.39 -3.39
CA VAL A 90 5.15 6.28 -4.83
C VAL A 90 4.27 5.18 -5.38
N ALA A 91 3.85 5.27 -6.64
CA ALA A 91 2.91 4.35 -7.24
C ALA A 91 3.49 3.63 -8.46
N PHE A 92 3.26 2.32 -8.55
CA PHE A 92 3.39 1.55 -9.77
C PHE A 92 2.00 1.33 -10.36
N VAL A 93 1.81 1.71 -11.61
CA VAL A 93 0.50 1.72 -12.26
C VAL A 93 0.53 0.88 -13.53
N VAL A 94 -0.43 -0.02 -13.66
CA VAL A 94 -0.74 -0.69 -14.92
C VAL A 94 -1.89 0.07 -15.57
N PRO A 95 -1.69 0.72 -16.73
CA PRO A 95 -2.76 1.39 -17.45
C PRO A 95 -3.77 0.39 -18.02
N LYS A 96 -5.00 0.82 -18.24
CA LYS A 96 -5.95 0.03 -19.02
C LYS A 96 -5.50 -0.10 -20.47
N PRO A 97 -5.90 -1.16 -21.18
CA PRO A 97 -5.60 -1.31 -22.60
C PRO A 97 -6.01 -0.07 -23.41
N GLY A 98 -5.06 0.49 -24.15
CA GLY A 98 -5.27 1.68 -24.97
C GLY A 98 -5.24 3.02 -24.22
N ALA A 99 -5.13 3.02 -22.90
CA ALA A 99 -4.99 4.24 -22.11
C ALA A 99 -3.52 4.66 -21.99
N THR A 100 -3.27 5.97 -22.00
CA THR A 100 -1.93 6.57 -21.85
C THR A 100 -1.95 7.70 -20.81
N PRO A 101 -2.28 7.41 -19.55
CA PRO A 101 -2.28 8.43 -18.50
C PRO A 101 -0.87 9.01 -18.29
N SER A 102 -0.79 10.28 -17.94
CA SER A 102 0.47 10.88 -17.54
C SER A 102 0.67 10.77 -16.02
N GLU A 103 1.94 10.78 -15.59
CA GLU A 103 2.29 10.84 -14.17
C GLU A 103 1.59 12.02 -13.48
N ASP A 104 1.68 13.22 -14.09
CA ASP A 104 1.10 14.44 -13.53
C ASP A 104 -0.42 14.37 -13.41
N ALA A 105 -1.11 13.73 -14.36
CA ALA A 105 -2.56 13.54 -14.29
C ALA A 105 -2.94 12.68 -13.09
N LEU A 106 -2.24 11.56 -12.84
CA LEU A 106 -2.53 10.67 -11.72
C LEU A 106 -2.16 11.30 -10.37
N ARG A 107 -1.04 12.03 -10.30
CA ARG A 107 -0.63 12.75 -9.09
C ARG A 107 -1.64 13.85 -8.74
N ARG A 108 -2.09 14.61 -9.74
CA ARG A 108 -3.14 15.64 -9.55
C ARG A 108 -4.45 15.00 -9.12
N PHE A 109 -4.87 13.93 -9.79
CA PHE A 109 -6.08 13.19 -9.40
C PHE A 109 -6.03 12.74 -7.93
N ALA A 110 -4.89 12.21 -7.49
CA ALA A 110 -4.73 11.80 -6.09
C ALA A 110 -4.79 13.00 -5.13
N LEU A 111 -4.19 14.14 -5.50
CA LEU A 111 -4.18 15.36 -4.69
C LEU A 111 -5.57 16.01 -4.59
N ASP A 112 -6.34 16.00 -5.68
CA ASP A 112 -7.68 16.59 -5.75
C ASP A 112 -8.73 15.75 -5.01
N ASN A 113 -8.49 14.44 -4.85
CA ASN A 113 -9.47 13.50 -4.31
C ASN A 113 -9.05 12.81 -3.01
N GLY A 114 -7.89 13.15 -2.45
CA GLY A 114 -7.36 12.55 -1.24
C GLY A 114 -6.50 13.51 -0.42
N PRO A 115 -5.99 13.06 0.73
CA PRO A 115 -5.16 13.90 1.59
C PRO A 115 -3.80 14.17 0.94
N ALA A 116 -3.34 15.43 1.07
CA ALA A 116 -2.10 15.89 0.44
C ALA A 116 -0.85 15.12 0.86
N TYR A 117 -0.80 14.58 2.09
CA TYR A 117 0.33 13.78 2.56
C TYR A 117 0.41 12.40 1.89
N ALA A 118 -0.73 11.87 1.43
CA ALA A 118 -0.83 10.51 0.87
C ALA A 118 -0.70 10.47 -0.66
N HIS A 119 -0.68 11.63 -1.38
CA HIS A 119 -0.55 11.61 -2.83
C HIS A 119 0.84 11.11 -3.27
N PRO A 120 0.94 10.28 -4.31
CA PRO A 120 2.22 9.77 -4.81
C PRO A 120 3.16 10.88 -5.27
N ARG A 121 4.44 10.79 -4.92
CA ARG A 121 5.48 11.73 -5.35
C ARG A 121 6.09 11.37 -6.69
N ALA A 122 5.99 10.09 -7.06
CA ALA A 122 6.33 9.59 -8.38
C ALA A 122 5.32 8.51 -8.79
N VAL A 123 5.09 8.39 -10.10
CA VAL A 123 4.26 7.34 -10.68
C VAL A 123 5.03 6.69 -11.81
N TRP A 124 5.25 5.37 -11.70
CA TRP A 124 5.91 4.58 -12.72
C TRP A 124 4.91 3.64 -13.38
N PHE A 125 4.89 3.67 -14.70
CA PHE A 125 4.05 2.77 -15.49
C PHE A 125 4.76 1.44 -15.70
N VAL A 126 4.01 0.36 -15.57
CA VAL A 126 4.48 -1.01 -15.76
C VAL A 126 3.43 -1.81 -16.53
N ASP A 127 3.87 -2.84 -17.27
CA ASP A 127 2.96 -3.71 -18.00
C ASP A 127 2.20 -4.62 -17.06
N GLU A 128 2.85 -5.06 -15.97
CA GLU A 128 2.27 -5.90 -14.92
C GLU A 128 2.91 -5.65 -13.55
N LEU A 129 2.17 -5.93 -12.49
CA LEU A 129 2.70 -5.92 -11.12
C LEU A 129 3.31 -7.29 -10.79
N PRO A 130 4.50 -7.34 -10.16
CA PRO A 130 5.13 -8.60 -9.78
C PRO A 130 4.27 -9.34 -8.75
N LEU A 131 4.19 -10.67 -8.88
CA LEU A 131 3.46 -11.52 -7.96
C LEU A 131 4.40 -12.38 -7.13
N ALA A 132 4.14 -12.49 -5.84
CA ALA A 132 4.77 -13.46 -4.95
C ALA A 132 4.20 -14.86 -5.16
N GLY A 133 4.85 -15.89 -4.60
CA GLY A 133 4.45 -17.29 -4.75
C GLY A 133 3.02 -17.64 -4.28
N THR A 134 2.35 -16.73 -3.58
CA THR A 134 0.95 -16.84 -3.15
C THR A 134 -0.05 -16.17 -4.11
N ASN A 135 0.39 -15.77 -5.28
CA ASN A 135 -0.38 -15.01 -6.28
C ASN A 135 -0.88 -13.64 -5.77
N LYS A 136 -0.18 -13.06 -4.79
CA LYS A 136 -0.37 -11.69 -4.29
C LYS A 136 0.73 -10.79 -4.84
N ILE A 137 0.46 -9.49 -4.94
CA ILE A 137 1.45 -8.51 -5.36
C ILE A 137 2.68 -8.61 -4.45
N ASP A 138 3.86 -8.73 -5.05
CA ASP A 138 5.14 -8.71 -4.34
C ASP A 138 5.54 -7.26 -4.04
N ARG A 139 5.02 -6.73 -2.93
CA ARG A 139 5.32 -5.38 -2.48
C ARG A 139 6.80 -5.16 -2.18
N LYS A 140 7.49 -6.22 -1.71
CA LYS A 140 8.91 -6.11 -1.39
C LYS A 140 9.74 -5.85 -2.64
N ALA A 141 9.50 -6.60 -3.72
CA ALA A 141 10.15 -6.37 -5.00
C ALA A 141 9.88 -4.94 -5.54
N LEU A 142 8.66 -4.41 -5.31
CA LEU A 142 8.31 -3.05 -5.71
C LEU A 142 9.00 -1.99 -4.84
N VAL A 143 9.18 -2.20 -3.54
CA VAL A 143 9.96 -1.31 -2.66
C VAL A 143 11.41 -1.23 -3.13
N ASP A 144 12.05 -2.37 -3.40
CA ASP A 144 13.43 -2.41 -3.88
C ASP A 144 13.58 -1.68 -5.25
N ARG A 145 12.62 -1.91 -6.15
CA ARG A 145 12.57 -1.22 -7.46
C ARG A 145 12.34 0.28 -7.31
N ALA A 146 11.46 0.69 -6.40
CA ALA A 146 11.15 2.08 -6.12
C ALA A 146 12.37 2.82 -5.59
N ALA A 147 13.10 2.25 -4.63
CA ALA A 147 14.33 2.84 -4.09
C ALA A 147 15.36 3.08 -5.19
N ALA A 148 15.59 2.11 -6.07
CA ALA A 148 16.52 2.23 -7.18
C ALA A 148 16.09 3.29 -8.23
N SER A 149 14.79 3.40 -8.52
CA SER A 149 14.26 4.36 -9.49
C SER A 149 14.28 5.78 -8.93
N TYR A 150 13.85 5.96 -7.71
CA TYR A 150 13.79 7.25 -7.03
C TYR A 150 15.19 7.86 -6.84
N ALA A 151 16.18 7.05 -6.46
CA ALA A 151 17.57 7.48 -6.35
C ALA A 151 18.14 7.96 -7.70
N ARG A 152 17.82 7.27 -8.81
CA ARG A 152 18.27 7.67 -10.15
C ARG A 152 17.66 8.99 -10.62
N GLU A 153 16.39 9.25 -10.29
CA GLU A 153 15.69 10.47 -10.68
C GLU A 153 16.16 11.68 -9.86
N ASN A 154 16.39 11.49 -8.55
CA ASN A 154 16.83 12.56 -7.66
C ASN A 154 18.34 12.81 -7.72
N GLY A 155 19.17 11.78 -7.99
CA GLY A 155 20.61 11.94 -8.25
C GLY A 155 20.97 12.68 -9.55
N ARG A 156 19.98 12.90 -10.44
CA ARG A 156 20.12 13.71 -11.66
C ARG A 156 19.74 15.19 -11.46
N ARG A 157 19.22 15.53 -10.26
CA ARG A 157 18.77 16.90 -9.93
C ARG A 157 19.79 17.70 -9.08
N VAL A 158 21.01 17.15 -8.91
CA VAL A 158 22.15 17.83 -8.24
C VAL A 158 23.14 18.31 -9.30
#